data_e23d09d67d46d65c6de2df6e2a6e9fe5
#
_entry.id   e23d09d67d46d65c6de2df6e2a6e9fe5
#
_cell.length_a   1.000
_cell.length_b   1.000
_cell.length_c   1.000
_cell.angle_alpha   90.00
_cell.angle_beta   90.00
_cell.angle_gamma   90.00
#
_symmetry.space_group_name_H-M   'P 1'
#
loop_
_entity.id
_entity.type
_entity.pdbx_description
1 polymer ?
#
loop_
_entity_poly.entity_id
_entity_poly.type
_entity_poly.pdbx_seq_one_letter_code
_entity_poly.pdbx_strand_id
1 'polypeptide(L)'
;KHDLGRHCLLARRLLESGVSFVQLSHSNYDTHNENFNFHIEQLAEFDFAFSTFVADLAQRGMLESTLIVVLSEFGRTPNVNLYQGRDHWSRAWSVCLAGTRMPRGHVFGATNDKGTEVIDKQVDHGNLFHTYLQSVGVDSTANFNIDGRDMPIADPASRPIDGLLV
;
A
#
# COMPACT_ATOMS: atom_id res chain seq x y z
N LYS A 1 5.19 14.69 19.28
CA LYS A 1 4.66 13.31 19.34
C LYS A 1 3.47 13.26 18.40
N HIS A 2 3.65 12.66 17.25
CA HIS A 2 2.63 12.58 16.21
C HIS A 2 1.71 11.38 16.45
N ASP A 3 0.45 11.50 16.06
CA ASP A 3 -0.55 10.47 16.28
C ASP A 3 -0.26 9.21 15.48
N LEU A 4 0.21 9.34 14.25
CA LEU A 4 0.59 8.20 13.41
C LEU A 4 1.65 7.31 14.08
N GLY A 5 2.67 7.88 14.72
CA GLY A 5 3.67 7.11 15.46
C GLY A 5 3.09 6.29 16.62
N ARG A 6 2.07 6.82 17.32
CA ARG A 6 1.34 6.07 18.36
C ARG A 6 0.50 4.95 17.75
N HIS A 7 -0.14 5.20 16.62
CA HIS A 7 -0.91 4.20 15.89
C HIS A 7 -0.01 3.07 15.36
N CYS A 8 1.16 3.39 14.81
CA CYS A 8 2.16 2.41 14.41
C CYS A 8 2.62 1.54 15.60
N LEU A 9 2.88 2.14 16.76
CA LEU A 9 3.23 1.39 17.97
C LEU A 9 2.10 0.46 18.41
N LEU A 10 0.85 0.93 18.36
CA LEU A 10 -0.31 0.10 18.71
C LEU A 10 -0.47 -1.04 17.70
N ALA A 11 -0.34 -0.77 16.40
CA ALA A 11 -0.38 -1.79 15.35
C ALA A 11 0.64 -2.90 15.60
N ARG A 12 1.89 -2.54 15.88
CA ARG A 12 2.94 -3.52 16.19
C ARG A 12 2.54 -4.39 17.40
N ARG A 13 2.02 -3.80 18.47
CA ARG A 13 1.58 -4.56 19.66
C ARG A 13 0.41 -5.49 19.37
N LEU A 14 -0.54 -5.06 18.54
CA LEU A 14 -1.65 -5.90 18.10
C LEU A 14 -1.15 -7.11 17.28
N LEU A 15 -0.22 -6.88 16.36
CA LEU A 15 0.41 -7.96 15.60
C LEU A 15 1.16 -8.94 16.52
N GLU A 16 1.92 -8.45 17.50
CA GLU A 16 2.59 -9.30 18.51
C GLU A 16 1.60 -10.13 19.33
N SER A 17 0.39 -9.63 19.56
CA SER A 17 -0.67 -10.37 20.27
C SER A 17 -1.46 -11.35 19.39
N GLY A 18 -1.11 -11.48 18.10
CA GLY A 18 -1.73 -12.43 17.17
C GLY A 18 -2.89 -11.88 16.35
N VAL A 19 -3.11 -10.56 16.35
CA VAL A 19 -4.07 -9.93 15.43
C VAL A 19 -3.50 -10.03 14.01
N SER A 20 -4.25 -10.65 13.10
CA SER A 20 -3.77 -10.95 11.74
C SER A 20 -3.88 -9.79 10.76
N PHE A 21 -4.73 -8.80 11.02
CA PHE A 21 -4.94 -7.64 10.15
C PHE A 21 -5.13 -6.37 10.97
N VAL A 22 -4.34 -5.34 10.65
CA VAL A 22 -4.45 -4.01 11.28
C VAL A 22 -4.45 -2.95 10.20
N GLN A 23 -5.42 -2.06 10.23
CA GLN A 23 -5.48 -0.91 9.34
C GLN A 23 -5.20 0.39 10.11
N LEU A 24 -4.30 1.21 9.57
CA LEU A 24 -4.01 2.55 10.02
C LEU A 24 -4.49 3.56 8.98
N SER A 25 -5.15 4.62 9.42
CA SER A 25 -5.50 5.74 8.54
C SER A 25 -4.62 6.94 8.84
N HIS A 26 -4.02 7.50 7.80
CA HIS A 26 -3.33 8.78 7.83
C HIS A 26 -4.04 9.69 6.83
N SER A 27 -4.71 10.72 7.32
CA SER A 27 -5.65 11.55 6.57
C SER A 27 -5.05 12.86 6.06
N ASN A 28 -5.88 13.72 5.46
CA ASN A 28 -5.56 15.06 4.96
C ASN A 28 -4.70 15.11 3.68
N TYR A 29 -4.82 14.09 2.84
CA TYR A 29 -4.15 14.06 1.52
C TYR A 29 -5.02 14.62 0.38
N ASP A 30 -6.25 15.04 0.67
CA ASP A 30 -7.17 15.60 -0.32
C ASP A 30 -6.89 17.10 -0.59
N THR A 31 -5.73 17.36 -1.16
CA THR A 31 -5.14 18.69 -1.30
C THR A 31 -5.43 19.35 -2.65
N HIS A 32 -6.66 19.79 -2.87
CA HIS A 32 -7.07 20.56 -4.04
C HIS A 32 -6.52 22.01 -4.06
N ASN A 33 -5.93 22.44 -2.96
CA ASN A 33 -5.23 23.72 -2.81
C ASN A 33 -3.98 23.51 -1.93
N GLU A 34 -3.01 24.41 -2.01
CA GLU A 34 -1.82 24.44 -1.15
C GLU A 34 -1.11 23.06 -0.99
N ASN A 35 -1.17 22.23 -2.03
CA ASN A 35 -0.71 20.83 -2.00
C ASN A 35 0.71 20.67 -1.42
N PHE A 36 1.61 21.56 -1.79
CA PHE A 36 3.02 21.45 -1.41
C PHE A 36 3.23 21.75 0.09
N ASN A 37 2.58 22.79 0.61
CA ASN A 37 2.68 23.17 2.02
C ASN A 37 2.09 22.09 2.92
N PHE A 38 0.91 21.57 2.60
CA PHE A 38 0.31 20.47 3.33
C PHE A 38 1.18 19.21 3.32
N HIS A 39 1.75 18.86 2.17
CA HIS A 39 2.56 17.65 2.07
C HIS A 39 3.91 17.75 2.78
N ILE A 40 4.49 18.94 2.95
CA ILE A 40 5.71 19.11 3.75
C ILE A 40 5.48 18.62 5.19
N GLU A 41 4.36 19.01 5.80
CA GLU A 41 4.02 18.59 7.17
C GLU A 41 3.61 17.11 7.22
N GLN A 42 2.71 16.69 6.35
CA GLN A 42 2.17 15.34 6.30
C GLN A 42 3.25 14.29 6.04
N LEU A 43 4.13 14.55 5.06
CA LEU A 43 5.17 13.60 4.72
C LEU A 43 6.29 13.56 5.78
N ALA A 44 6.55 14.65 6.49
CA ALA A 44 7.48 14.64 7.60
C ALA A 44 6.99 13.73 8.74
N GLU A 45 5.68 13.79 9.06
CA GLU A 45 5.07 12.89 10.05
C GLU A 45 5.10 11.44 9.56
N PHE A 46 4.68 11.20 8.30
CA PHE A 46 4.65 9.88 7.70
C PHE A 46 6.04 9.24 7.66
N ASP A 47 7.03 9.95 7.14
CA ASP A 47 8.40 9.43 6.97
C ASP A 47 8.99 8.95 8.28
N PHE A 48 8.92 9.79 9.33
CA PHE A 48 9.44 9.43 10.64
C PHE A 48 8.70 8.26 11.28
N ALA A 49 7.36 8.25 11.22
CA ALA A 49 6.56 7.20 11.82
C ALA A 49 6.73 5.88 11.06
N PHE A 50 6.68 5.92 9.73
CA PHE A 50 6.78 4.74 8.87
C PHE A 50 8.17 4.11 8.92
N SER A 51 9.23 4.89 8.79
CA SER A 51 10.60 4.38 8.85
C SER A 51 10.90 3.73 10.20
N THR A 52 10.47 4.36 11.30
CA THR A 52 10.59 3.80 12.65
C THR A 52 9.81 2.50 12.80
N PHE A 53 8.60 2.44 12.27
CA PHE A 53 7.74 1.24 12.33
C PHE A 53 8.35 0.07 11.58
N VAL A 54 8.83 0.30 10.34
CA VAL A 54 9.50 -0.75 9.54
C VAL A 54 10.77 -1.23 10.23
N ALA A 55 11.57 -0.32 10.77
CA ALA A 55 12.80 -0.67 11.49
C ALA A 55 12.51 -1.48 12.78
N ASP A 56 11.47 -1.12 13.54
CA ASP A 56 11.07 -1.84 14.75
C ASP A 56 10.60 -3.28 14.43
N LEU A 57 9.77 -3.45 13.38
CA LEU A 57 9.36 -4.77 12.91
C LEU A 57 10.55 -5.61 12.43
N ALA A 58 11.50 -5.00 11.70
CA ALA A 58 12.70 -5.69 11.24
C ALA A 58 13.58 -6.16 12.40
N GLN A 59 13.83 -5.29 13.39
CA GLN A 59 14.64 -5.61 14.57
C GLN A 59 14.03 -6.72 15.42
N ARG A 60 12.72 -6.88 15.39
CA ARG A 60 11.98 -7.94 16.11
C ARG A 60 11.82 -9.24 15.30
N GLY A 61 12.31 -9.29 14.07
CA GLY A 61 12.08 -10.41 13.16
C GLY A 61 10.64 -10.55 12.67
N MET A 62 9.80 -9.54 12.89
CA MET A 62 8.39 -9.58 12.49
C MET A 62 8.18 -9.19 11.02
N LEU A 63 9.11 -8.47 10.42
CA LEU A 63 8.97 -7.97 9.04
C LEU A 63 8.91 -9.11 8.01
N GLU A 64 9.52 -10.25 8.30
CA GLU A 64 9.50 -11.43 7.43
C GLU A 64 8.16 -12.15 7.38
N SER A 65 7.32 -11.95 8.38
CA SER A 65 5.96 -12.51 8.48
C SER A 65 4.83 -11.48 8.40
N THR A 66 5.17 -10.21 8.17
CA THR A 66 4.20 -9.11 8.10
C THR A 66 4.30 -8.42 6.75
N LEU A 67 3.20 -8.37 6.00
CA LEU A 67 3.08 -7.49 4.84
C LEU A 67 2.62 -6.10 5.30
N ILE A 68 3.36 -5.08 4.90
CA ILE A 68 2.95 -3.68 5.05
C ILE A 68 2.55 -3.15 3.68
N VAL A 69 1.36 -2.59 3.60
CA VAL A 69 0.83 -1.97 2.38
C VAL A 69 0.52 -0.51 2.66
N VAL A 70 1.13 0.40 1.88
CA VAL A 70 0.80 1.82 1.88
C VAL A 70 0.13 2.13 0.55
N LEU A 71 -1.12 2.54 0.60
CA LEU A 71 -1.92 2.79 -0.60
C LEU A 71 -2.92 3.93 -0.40
N SER A 72 -3.40 4.44 -1.52
CA SER A 72 -4.59 5.29 -1.62
C SER A 72 -5.52 4.74 -2.70
N GLU A 73 -6.75 5.23 -2.77
CA GLU A 73 -7.75 4.79 -3.76
C GLU A 73 -7.38 5.21 -5.19
N PHE A 74 -6.72 6.34 -5.33
CA PHE A 74 -6.29 6.93 -6.61
C PHE A 74 -5.12 7.88 -6.39
N GLY A 75 -4.52 8.33 -7.47
CA GLY A 75 -3.45 9.30 -7.49
C GLY A 75 -3.94 10.75 -7.59
N ARG A 76 -2.99 11.64 -7.82
CA ARG A 76 -3.24 13.07 -8.02
C ARG A 76 -2.75 13.51 -9.41
N THR A 77 -3.42 14.52 -9.98
CA THR A 77 -3.05 15.05 -11.30
C THR A 77 -1.58 15.46 -11.34
N PRO A 78 -0.84 15.08 -12.40
CA PRO A 78 0.52 15.59 -12.59
C PRO A 78 0.58 17.12 -12.73
N ASN A 79 -0.48 17.73 -13.29
CA ASN A 79 -0.60 19.18 -13.40
C ASN A 79 -1.10 19.78 -12.09
N VAL A 80 -0.50 20.89 -11.70
CA VAL A 80 -0.94 21.73 -10.57
C VAL A 80 -2.05 22.64 -11.04
N ASN A 81 -3.14 22.72 -10.29
CA ASN A 81 -4.27 23.58 -10.59
C ASN A 81 -4.02 25.06 -10.19
N LEU A 82 -4.97 25.94 -10.46
CA LEU A 82 -4.85 27.38 -10.19
C LEU A 82 -4.73 27.74 -8.69
N TYR A 83 -5.11 26.80 -7.80
CA TYR A 83 -5.03 26.97 -6.36
C TYR A 83 -3.77 26.33 -5.74
N GLN A 84 -2.78 26.01 -6.56
CA GLN A 84 -1.56 25.30 -6.16
C GLN A 84 -1.84 23.90 -5.57
N GLY A 85 -2.98 23.32 -5.94
CA GLY A 85 -3.42 21.99 -5.56
C GLY A 85 -3.27 20.98 -6.68
N ARG A 86 -3.62 19.73 -6.38
CA ARG A 86 -3.71 18.63 -7.34
C ARG A 86 -5.06 17.94 -7.19
N ASP A 87 -5.72 17.69 -8.31
CA ASP A 87 -7.02 17.04 -8.35
C ASP A 87 -6.90 15.53 -8.41
N HIS A 88 -8.02 14.81 -8.32
CA HIS A 88 -8.06 13.35 -8.36
C HIS A 88 -7.62 12.83 -9.73
N TRP A 89 -6.83 11.73 -9.74
CA TRP A 89 -6.32 11.13 -10.95
C TRP A 89 -6.30 9.61 -10.83
N SER A 90 -7.18 8.93 -11.57
CA SER A 90 -7.34 7.48 -11.50
C SER A 90 -6.48 6.69 -12.49
N ARG A 91 -5.72 7.37 -13.36
CA ARG A 91 -4.97 6.70 -14.44
C ARG A 91 -3.59 6.20 -14.02
N ALA A 92 -3.01 6.79 -12.99
CA ALA A 92 -1.69 6.39 -12.50
C ALA A 92 -1.51 6.84 -11.05
N TRP A 93 -1.05 5.93 -10.20
CA TRP A 93 -0.57 6.21 -8.84
C TRP A 93 0.37 5.10 -8.37
N SER A 94 0.97 5.28 -7.22
CA SER A 94 1.94 4.34 -6.66
C SER A 94 1.43 3.71 -5.38
N VAL A 95 1.82 2.45 -5.17
CA VAL A 95 1.61 1.69 -3.93
C VAL A 95 2.97 1.28 -3.40
N CYS A 96 3.17 1.32 -2.09
CA CYS A 96 4.39 0.82 -1.46
C CYS A 96 4.10 -0.49 -0.72
N LEU A 97 4.94 -1.50 -0.95
CA LEU A 97 4.88 -2.79 -0.27
C LEU A 97 6.19 -3.03 0.48
N ALA A 98 6.10 -3.55 1.70
CA ALA A 98 7.27 -3.92 2.48
C ALA A 98 7.00 -5.18 3.32
N GLY A 99 8.06 -5.92 3.61
CA GLY A 99 7.98 -7.12 4.42
C GLY A 99 7.69 -8.40 3.64
N THR A 100 7.46 -9.48 4.36
CA THR A 100 7.26 -10.82 3.81
C THR A 100 8.26 -11.18 2.70
N ARG A 101 7.77 -11.58 1.54
CA ARG A 101 8.54 -11.98 0.35
C ARG A 101 8.79 -10.83 -0.64
N MET A 102 8.54 -9.57 -0.24
CA MET A 102 8.73 -8.44 -1.15
C MET A 102 10.22 -8.17 -1.40
N PRO A 103 10.64 -8.03 -2.66
CA PRO A 103 12.02 -7.70 -3.00
C PRO A 103 12.35 -6.27 -2.53
N ARG A 104 13.53 -6.11 -1.92
CA ARG A 104 13.96 -4.81 -1.37
C ARG A 104 14.45 -3.88 -2.48
N GLY A 105 14.06 -2.60 -2.42
CA GLY A 105 14.51 -1.58 -3.33
C GLY A 105 14.06 -1.79 -4.79
N HIS A 106 13.02 -2.59 -5.00
CA HIS A 106 12.48 -2.88 -6.32
C HIS A 106 11.41 -1.86 -6.71
N VAL A 107 11.44 -1.44 -7.98
CA VAL A 107 10.38 -0.62 -8.59
C VAL A 107 9.72 -1.45 -9.69
N PHE A 108 8.41 -1.57 -9.63
CA PHE A 108 7.62 -2.33 -10.59
C PHE A 108 6.67 -1.40 -11.35
N GLY A 109 6.74 -1.45 -12.67
CA GLY A 109 5.97 -0.58 -13.55
C GLY A 109 6.57 0.82 -13.74
N ALA A 110 6.08 1.51 -14.75
CA ALA A 110 6.49 2.88 -15.05
C ALA A 110 5.37 3.69 -15.67
N THR A 111 5.38 4.99 -15.44
CA THR A 111 4.52 5.96 -16.12
C THR A 111 5.25 6.55 -17.33
N ASN A 112 4.49 7.20 -18.21
CA ASN A 112 5.07 8.07 -19.24
C ASN A 112 5.78 9.28 -18.58
N ASP A 113 6.57 10.02 -19.36
CA ASP A 113 7.37 11.17 -18.88
C ASP A 113 6.55 12.27 -18.20
N LYS A 114 5.24 12.33 -18.47
CA LYS A 114 4.32 13.31 -17.89
C LYS A 114 3.61 12.78 -16.63
N GLY A 115 3.81 11.52 -16.26
CA GLY A 115 3.11 10.89 -15.12
C GLY A 115 1.59 10.75 -15.32
N THR A 116 1.10 10.82 -16.55
CA THR A 116 -0.35 10.83 -16.83
C THR A 116 -0.94 9.45 -17.03
N GLU A 117 -0.13 8.47 -17.40
CA GLU A 117 -0.58 7.10 -17.71
C GLU A 117 0.52 6.10 -17.35
N VAL A 118 0.12 4.90 -16.97
CA VAL A 118 1.03 3.76 -16.84
C VAL A 118 1.31 3.21 -18.24
N ILE A 119 2.59 3.03 -18.59
CA ILE A 119 3.03 2.55 -19.90
C ILE A 119 3.80 1.23 -19.84
N ASP A 120 4.22 0.81 -18.66
CA ASP A 120 4.93 -0.46 -18.46
C ASP A 120 4.36 -1.18 -17.24
N LYS A 121 4.14 -2.48 -17.35
CA LYS A 121 3.72 -3.39 -16.28
C LYS A 121 2.58 -2.82 -15.43
N GLN A 122 1.52 -2.40 -16.09
CA GLN A 122 0.32 -1.92 -15.40
C GLN A 122 -0.20 -2.98 -14.44
N VAL A 123 -0.52 -2.56 -13.23
CA VAL A 123 -1.09 -3.38 -12.17
C VAL A 123 -2.45 -2.83 -11.79
N ASP A 124 -3.43 -3.69 -11.65
CA ASP A 124 -4.74 -3.35 -11.12
C ASP A 124 -4.92 -3.84 -9.66
N HIS A 125 -6.06 -3.52 -9.08
CA HIS A 125 -6.37 -3.92 -7.70
C HIS A 125 -6.54 -5.43 -7.55
N GLY A 126 -6.98 -6.14 -8.58
CA GLY A 126 -7.08 -7.60 -8.57
C GLY A 126 -5.70 -8.25 -8.50
N ASN A 127 -4.73 -7.76 -9.30
CA ASN A 127 -3.34 -8.21 -9.23
C ASN A 127 -2.73 -7.96 -7.84
N LEU A 128 -2.95 -6.75 -7.28
CA LEU A 128 -2.49 -6.41 -5.94
C LEU A 128 -3.07 -7.32 -4.88
N PHE A 129 -4.39 -7.57 -4.93
CA PHE A 129 -5.06 -8.40 -3.93
C PHE A 129 -4.56 -9.85 -3.95
N HIS A 130 -4.39 -10.46 -5.12
CA HIS A 130 -3.75 -11.76 -5.27
C HIS A 130 -2.33 -11.76 -4.68
N THR A 131 -1.55 -10.73 -4.98
CA THR A 131 -0.17 -10.59 -4.48
C THR A 131 -0.12 -10.46 -2.97
N TYR A 132 -1.02 -9.68 -2.36
CA TYR A 132 -1.11 -9.54 -0.90
C TYR A 132 -1.39 -10.88 -0.22
N LEU A 133 -2.39 -11.59 -0.69
CA LEU A 133 -2.76 -12.90 -0.13
C LEU A 133 -1.62 -13.90 -0.22
N GLN A 134 -1.01 -14.04 -1.40
CA GLN A 134 0.11 -14.97 -1.59
C GLN A 134 1.35 -14.60 -0.78
N SER A 135 1.61 -13.30 -0.61
CA SER A 135 2.77 -12.85 0.18
C SER A 135 2.67 -13.27 1.65
N VAL A 136 1.47 -13.38 2.18
CA VAL A 136 1.22 -13.85 3.57
C VAL A 136 0.88 -15.36 3.64
N GLY A 137 1.06 -16.10 2.54
CA GLY A 137 0.91 -17.55 2.51
C GLY A 137 -0.52 -18.05 2.29
N VAL A 138 -1.45 -17.18 1.89
CA VAL A 138 -2.83 -17.57 1.54
C VAL A 138 -2.90 -17.89 0.05
N ASP A 139 -3.46 -19.06 -0.30
CA ASP A 139 -3.73 -19.42 -1.69
C ASP A 139 -4.84 -18.51 -2.23
N SER A 140 -4.46 -17.50 -3.00
CA SER A 140 -5.39 -16.51 -3.58
C SER A 140 -6.30 -17.07 -4.66
N THR A 141 -6.06 -18.31 -5.13
CA THR A 141 -6.88 -19.00 -6.14
C THR A 141 -7.91 -19.94 -5.54
N ALA A 142 -7.87 -20.13 -4.22
CA ALA A 142 -8.83 -20.97 -3.51
C ALA A 142 -10.23 -20.35 -3.46
N ASN A 143 -11.20 -21.18 -3.08
CA ASN A 143 -12.57 -20.76 -2.85
C ASN A 143 -12.94 -20.88 -1.37
N PHE A 144 -13.81 -20.01 -0.90
CA PHE A 144 -14.59 -20.22 0.31
C PHE A 144 -15.87 -20.95 0.00
N ASN A 145 -16.27 -21.88 0.85
CA ASN A 145 -17.63 -22.41 0.81
C ASN A 145 -18.49 -21.62 1.81
N ILE A 146 -19.49 -20.90 1.27
CA ILE A 146 -20.46 -20.14 2.07
C ILE A 146 -21.84 -20.73 1.78
N ASP A 147 -22.43 -21.40 2.76
CA ASP A 147 -23.76 -22.03 2.65
C ASP A 147 -23.94 -22.90 1.41
N GLY A 148 -22.91 -23.72 1.09
CA GLY A 148 -22.92 -24.62 -0.06
C GLY A 148 -22.58 -23.96 -1.40
N ARG A 149 -22.20 -22.68 -1.42
CA ARG A 149 -21.73 -21.97 -2.61
C ARG A 149 -20.23 -21.72 -2.53
N ASP A 150 -19.51 -22.13 -3.56
CA ASP A 150 -18.08 -21.83 -3.68
C ASP A 150 -17.90 -20.41 -4.21
N MET A 151 -17.27 -19.57 -3.40
CA MET A 151 -16.95 -18.18 -3.72
C MET A 151 -15.43 -18.02 -3.83
N PRO A 152 -14.90 -17.48 -4.93
CA PRO A 152 -13.46 -17.24 -5.03
C PRO A 152 -12.98 -16.24 -3.98
N ILE A 153 -11.79 -16.48 -3.42
CA ILE A 153 -11.16 -15.57 -2.44
C ILE A 153 -10.78 -14.23 -3.09
N ALA A 154 -10.32 -14.29 -4.33
CA ALA A 154 -9.94 -13.13 -5.13
C ALA A 154 -10.52 -13.26 -6.55
N ASP A 155 -10.47 -12.19 -7.32
CA ASP A 155 -11.02 -12.15 -8.69
C ASP A 155 -10.35 -13.21 -9.58
N PRO A 156 -11.09 -14.24 -10.07
CA PRO A 156 -10.50 -15.29 -10.89
C PRO A 156 -9.98 -14.81 -12.26
N ALA A 157 -10.34 -13.60 -12.69
CA ALA A 157 -9.83 -12.99 -13.90
C ALA A 157 -8.43 -12.37 -13.71
N SER A 158 -8.03 -12.09 -12.47
CA SER A 158 -6.73 -11.53 -12.13
C SER A 158 -5.73 -12.60 -11.72
N ARG A 159 -4.46 -12.21 -11.61
CA ARG A 159 -3.33 -13.06 -11.17
C ARG A 159 -2.39 -12.24 -10.29
N PRO A 160 -1.57 -12.87 -9.44
CA PRO A 160 -0.50 -12.18 -8.72
C PRO A 160 0.45 -11.49 -9.68
N ILE A 161 1.15 -10.48 -9.21
CA ILE A 161 2.16 -9.75 -9.99
C ILE A 161 3.38 -10.63 -10.17
N ASP A 162 3.66 -11.03 -11.42
CA ASP A 162 4.80 -11.87 -11.76
C ASP A 162 6.13 -11.20 -11.37
N GLY A 163 7.00 -11.95 -10.69
CA GLY A 163 8.33 -11.50 -10.30
C GLY A 163 8.36 -10.54 -9.09
N LEU A 164 7.23 -10.30 -8.43
CA LEU A 164 7.18 -9.50 -7.21
C LEU A 164 7.26 -10.34 -5.93
N LEU A 165 6.95 -11.62 -5.99
CA LEU A 165 7.08 -12.57 -4.89
C LEU A 165 8.36 -13.42 -5.08
N VAL A 166 9.25 -13.44 -4.08
CA VAL A 166 10.53 -14.20 -4.05
C VAL A 166 10.49 -15.31 -3.02
#